data_0060da3f4a578b7cccdb3d7f3edbe53f
#
_entry.id   0060da3f4a578b7cccdb3d7f3edbe53f
#
_cell.length_a   1.000
_cell.length_b   1.000
_cell.length_c   1.000
_cell.angle_alpha   90.00
_cell.angle_beta   90.00
_cell.angle_gamma   90.00
#
_symmetry.space_group_name_H-M   'P 1'
#
loop_
_entity.id
_entity.type
_entity.pdbx_description
1 polymer ?
#
loop_
_entity_poly.entity_id
_entity_poly.type
_entity_poly.pdbx_seq_one_letter_code
_entity_poly.pdbx_strand_id
1 'polypeptide(L)'
;MTSSALGWLADFSADGLPATKAIAGLCILVYGLMMAVDASYGVGPGQVIWGFETSTFIRFGSLLGPPFIQEEPWRVLSAVFLHGNLLHIGMNMLSLVNLGRTLEPHFRTGRFLLLY
;
A
#
# COMPACT_ATOMS: atom_id res chain seq x y z
N MET A 1 24.55 14.47 7.97
CA MET A 1 23.47 14.66 8.95
C MET A 1 22.54 13.44 8.87
N THR A 2 22.58 12.60 9.88
CA THR A 2 21.61 11.52 10.03
C THR A 2 20.31 12.12 10.58
N SER A 3 19.32 12.38 9.74
CA SER A 3 17.99 12.70 10.26
C SER A 3 17.49 11.46 11.00
N SER A 4 17.09 11.63 12.24
CA SER A 4 16.43 10.54 12.98
C SER A 4 15.17 10.11 12.22
N ALA A 5 14.74 8.85 12.38
CA ALA A 5 13.49 8.38 11.78
C ALA A 5 12.30 9.29 12.12
N LEU A 6 12.29 9.86 13.32
CA LEU A 6 11.29 10.84 13.75
C LEU A 6 11.39 12.16 12.98
N GLY A 7 12.61 12.64 12.68
CA GLY A 7 12.81 13.82 11.84
C GLY A 7 12.30 13.60 10.43
N TRP A 8 12.59 12.44 9.84
CA TRP A 8 12.11 12.08 8.51
C TRP A 8 10.57 12.04 8.43
N LEU A 9 9.90 11.48 9.46
CA LEU A 9 8.44 11.45 9.55
C LEU A 9 7.84 12.84 9.73
N ALA A 10 8.48 13.70 10.55
CA ALA A 10 8.04 15.07 10.73
C ALA A 10 8.15 15.86 9.42
N ASP A 11 9.25 15.72 8.71
CA ASP A 11 9.45 16.34 7.39
C ASP A 11 8.40 15.84 6.40
N PHE A 12 8.16 14.53 6.35
CA PHE A 12 7.13 13.96 5.47
C PHE A 12 5.73 14.48 5.82
N SER A 13 5.40 14.65 7.11
CA SER A 13 4.09 15.19 7.49
C SER A 13 3.91 16.65 7.07
N ALA A 14 5.01 17.42 7.01
CA ALA A 14 5.01 18.82 6.58
C ALA A 14 5.03 18.98 5.05
N ASP A 15 5.50 17.96 4.31
CA ASP A 15 5.56 18.00 2.86
C ASP A 15 4.16 18.15 2.24
N GLY A 16 4.04 18.99 1.23
CA GLY A 16 2.81 19.17 0.45
C GLY A 16 2.64 18.09 -0.63
N LEU A 17 2.50 16.82 -0.22
CA LEU A 17 2.41 15.66 -1.10
C LEU A 17 1.05 14.93 -0.94
N PRO A 18 -0.08 15.54 -1.37
CA PRO A 18 -1.39 14.98 -1.07
C PRO A 18 -1.64 13.62 -1.74
N ALA A 19 -1.19 13.40 -2.97
CA ALA A 19 -1.35 12.11 -3.64
C ALA A 19 -0.50 11.02 -2.98
N THR A 20 0.77 11.29 -2.71
CA THR A 20 1.66 10.36 -2.02
C THR A 20 1.09 9.95 -0.67
N LYS A 21 0.61 10.90 0.12
CA LYS A 21 -0.01 10.64 1.43
C LYS A 21 -1.30 9.85 1.32
N ALA A 22 -2.15 10.17 0.34
CA ALA A 22 -3.41 9.46 0.11
C ALA A 22 -3.17 8.00 -0.28
N ILE A 23 -2.25 7.74 -1.20
CA ILE A 23 -1.90 6.38 -1.64
C ILE A 23 -1.29 5.59 -0.48
N ALA A 24 -0.32 6.17 0.23
CA ALA A 24 0.32 5.52 1.38
C ALA A 24 -0.70 5.20 2.48
N GLY A 25 -1.56 6.16 2.81
CA GLY A 25 -2.63 5.97 3.80
C GLY A 25 -3.61 4.87 3.40
N LEU A 26 -4.00 4.81 2.13
CA LEU A 26 -4.90 3.77 1.63
C LEU A 26 -4.25 2.38 1.66
N CYS A 27 -2.98 2.26 1.24
CA CYS A 27 -2.25 0.99 1.32
C CYS A 27 -2.13 0.49 2.77
N ILE A 28 -1.79 1.38 3.70
CA ILE A 28 -1.68 1.05 5.13
C ILE A 28 -3.04 0.66 5.70
N LEU A 29 -4.10 1.38 5.36
CA LEU A 29 -5.47 1.07 5.80
C LEU A 29 -5.90 -0.31 5.30
N VAL A 30 -5.72 -0.61 4.02
CA VAL A 30 -6.06 -1.91 3.44
C VAL A 30 -5.27 -3.02 4.11
N TYR A 31 -3.97 -2.81 4.33
CA TYR A 31 -3.12 -3.78 5.04
C TYR A 31 -3.65 -4.07 6.45
N GLY A 32 -4.00 -3.02 7.20
CA GLY A 32 -4.59 -3.15 8.55
C GLY A 32 -5.93 -3.88 8.54
N LEU A 33 -6.79 -3.63 7.55
CA LEU A 33 -8.07 -4.33 7.39
C LEU A 33 -7.86 -5.82 7.04
N MET A 34 -6.89 -6.14 6.20
CA MET A 34 -6.51 -7.52 5.91
C MET A 34 -6.02 -8.24 7.17
N MET A 35 -5.21 -7.58 7.99
CA MET A 35 -4.77 -8.11 9.28
C MET A 35 -5.97 -8.41 10.21
N ALA A 36 -6.93 -7.51 10.28
CA ALA A 36 -8.13 -7.69 11.11
C ALA A 36 -8.98 -8.86 10.62
N VAL A 37 -9.11 -9.04 9.31
CA VAL A 37 -9.83 -10.18 8.72
C VAL A 37 -9.14 -11.49 9.06
N ASP A 38 -7.83 -11.59 8.85
CA ASP A 38 -7.06 -12.80 9.19
C ASP A 38 -7.15 -13.12 10.68
N ALA A 39 -7.04 -12.12 11.55
CA ALA A 39 -7.20 -12.29 12.98
C ALA A 39 -8.60 -12.83 13.37
N SER A 40 -9.64 -12.43 12.65
CA SER A 40 -11.01 -12.94 12.87
C SER A 40 -11.14 -14.41 12.52
N TYR A 41 -10.26 -14.95 11.68
CA TYR A 41 -10.17 -16.39 11.35
C TYR A 41 -9.17 -17.15 12.21
N GLY A 42 -8.61 -16.52 13.26
CA GLY A 42 -7.68 -17.14 14.18
C GLY A 42 -6.23 -17.15 13.71
N VAL A 43 -5.89 -16.41 12.66
CA VAL A 43 -4.50 -16.26 12.21
C VAL A 43 -3.76 -15.37 13.20
N GLY A 44 -2.67 -15.89 13.76
CA GLY A 44 -1.87 -15.14 14.74
C GLY A 44 -1.09 -13.98 14.11
N PRO A 45 -0.78 -12.91 14.89
CA PRO A 45 -0.08 -11.73 14.37
C PRO A 45 1.32 -12.05 13.81
N GLY A 46 1.98 -13.08 14.32
CA GLY A 46 3.27 -13.54 13.79
C GLY A 46 3.18 -14.10 12.37
N GLN A 47 2.07 -14.73 12.00
CA GLN A 47 1.84 -15.22 10.65
C GLN A 47 1.59 -14.09 9.66
N VAL A 48 0.82 -13.08 10.06
CA VAL A 48 0.47 -11.93 9.23
C VAL A 48 1.70 -11.10 8.82
N ILE A 49 2.73 -11.08 9.65
CA ILE A 49 4.01 -10.42 9.31
C ILE A 49 4.62 -11.02 8.05
N TRP A 50 4.50 -12.34 7.88
CA TRP A 50 5.11 -13.08 6.76
C TRP A 50 4.18 -13.27 5.57
N GLY A 51 2.89 -13.16 5.76
CA GLY A 51 1.90 -13.26 4.69
C GLY A 51 0.48 -13.41 5.20
N PHE A 52 -0.47 -13.22 4.29
CA PHE A 52 -1.90 -13.36 4.55
C PHE A 52 -2.42 -14.69 4.01
N GLU A 53 -3.56 -15.12 4.54
CA GLU A 53 -4.31 -16.23 3.95
C GLU A 53 -4.75 -15.89 2.51
N THR A 54 -4.69 -16.89 1.62
CA THR A 54 -5.07 -16.71 0.22
C THR A 54 -6.52 -16.22 0.08
N SER A 55 -7.42 -16.71 0.94
CA SER A 55 -8.82 -16.26 0.96
C SER A 55 -8.96 -14.78 1.26
N THR A 56 -8.12 -14.22 2.13
CA THR A 56 -8.10 -12.79 2.43
C THR A 56 -7.65 -11.98 1.23
N PHE A 57 -6.61 -12.40 0.53
CA PHE A 57 -6.20 -11.77 -0.72
C PHE A 57 -7.32 -11.76 -1.76
N ILE A 58 -8.01 -12.89 -1.93
CA ILE A 58 -9.12 -13.00 -2.88
C ILE A 58 -10.25 -12.02 -2.52
N ARG A 59 -10.62 -11.96 -1.24
CA ARG A 59 -11.67 -11.05 -0.75
C ARG A 59 -11.35 -9.58 -0.98
N PHE A 60 -10.08 -9.19 -0.80
CA PHE A 60 -9.63 -7.81 -1.02
C PHE A 60 -9.31 -7.48 -2.47
N GLY A 61 -9.46 -8.40 -3.39
CA GLY A 61 -9.39 -8.14 -4.81
C GLY A 61 -8.03 -8.37 -5.45
N SER A 62 -7.31 -9.43 -5.04
CA SER A 62 -6.06 -9.82 -5.70
C SER A 62 -6.30 -10.32 -7.13
N LEU A 63 -5.30 -10.12 -7.98
CA LEU A 63 -5.27 -10.68 -9.33
C LEU A 63 -4.83 -12.16 -9.26
N LEU A 64 -5.72 -13.06 -9.68
CA LEU A 64 -5.50 -14.50 -9.64
C LEU A 64 -5.25 -15.10 -11.03
N GLY A 65 -5.15 -14.27 -12.07
CA GLY A 65 -4.90 -14.71 -13.43
C GLY A 65 -5.93 -14.24 -14.45
N PRO A 66 -5.75 -14.56 -15.74
CA PRO A 66 -6.53 -14.01 -16.84
C PRO A 66 -8.07 -14.16 -16.74
N PRO A 67 -8.64 -15.28 -16.26
CA PRO A 67 -10.10 -15.39 -16.14
C PRO A 67 -10.72 -14.32 -15.24
N PHE A 68 -10.06 -13.96 -14.16
CA PHE A 68 -10.54 -12.94 -13.22
C PHE A 68 -10.49 -11.52 -13.77
N ILE A 69 -9.58 -11.24 -14.70
CA ILE A 69 -9.50 -9.94 -15.36
C ILE A 69 -10.73 -9.71 -16.24
N GLN A 70 -11.23 -10.75 -16.87
CA GLN A 70 -12.42 -10.69 -17.74
C GLN A 70 -13.73 -10.60 -16.97
N GLU A 71 -13.86 -11.36 -15.90
CA GLU A 71 -15.08 -11.43 -15.10
C GLU A 71 -15.16 -10.32 -14.03
N GLU A 72 -14.02 -9.95 -13.44
CA GLU A 72 -13.91 -8.97 -12.37
C GLU A 72 -12.80 -7.94 -12.64
N PRO A 73 -12.97 -7.06 -13.65
CA PRO A 73 -11.91 -6.14 -14.08
C PRO A 73 -11.50 -5.12 -13.00
N TRP A 74 -12.34 -4.88 -11.99
CA TRP A 74 -12.04 -4.01 -10.86
C TRP A 74 -10.82 -4.51 -10.04
N ARG A 75 -10.48 -5.81 -10.13
CA ARG A 75 -9.32 -6.39 -9.44
C ARG A 75 -7.99 -5.82 -9.94
N VAL A 76 -7.94 -5.32 -11.18
CA VAL A 76 -6.75 -4.63 -11.69
C VAL A 76 -6.44 -3.39 -10.84
N LEU A 77 -7.46 -2.67 -10.44
CA LEU A 77 -7.30 -1.48 -9.60
C LEU A 77 -7.06 -1.84 -8.12
N SER A 78 -7.85 -2.76 -7.56
CA SER A 78 -7.72 -3.13 -6.14
C SER A 78 -6.38 -3.78 -5.83
N ALA A 79 -5.85 -4.60 -6.73
CA ALA A 79 -4.58 -5.30 -6.55
C ALA A 79 -3.38 -4.33 -6.34
N VAL A 80 -3.46 -3.12 -6.87
CA VAL A 80 -2.42 -2.09 -6.72
C VAL A 80 -2.19 -1.71 -5.24
N PHE A 81 -3.23 -1.82 -4.42
CA PHE A 81 -3.19 -1.45 -3.00
C PHE A 81 -2.89 -2.63 -2.06
N LEU A 82 -2.77 -3.85 -2.60
CA LEU A 82 -2.53 -5.05 -1.81
C LEU A 82 -1.03 -5.32 -1.65
N HIS A 83 -0.64 -5.71 -0.44
CA HIS A 83 0.74 -6.03 -0.11
C HIS A 83 0.83 -7.37 0.61
N GLY A 84 1.79 -8.20 0.21
CA GLY A 84 1.89 -9.58 0.62
C GLY A 84 2.35 -9.79 2.05
N ASN A 85 3.22 -8.93 2.56
CA ASN A 85 3.78 -9.05 3.91
C ASN A 85 4.30 -7.67 4.39
N LEU A 86 4.72 -7.63 5.66
CA LEU A 86 5.18 -6.39 6.28
C LEU A 86 6.42 -5.80 5.60
N LEU A 87 7.36 -6.62 5.18
CA LEU A 87 8.56 -6.15 4.46
C LEU A 87 8.18 -5.54 3.10
N HIS A 88 7.26 -6.19 2.39
CA HIS A 88 6.78 -5.73 1.08
C HIS A 88 6.10 -4.36 1.19
N ILE A 89 5.16 -4.17 2.12
CA ILE A 89 4.53 -2.86 2.30
C ILE A 89 5.53 -1.81 2.79
N GLY A 90 6.43 -2.16 3.69
CA GLY A 90 7.47 -1.25 4.19
C GLY A 90 8.37 -0.72 3.09
N MET A 91 8.89 -1.59 2.24
CA MET A 91 9.74 -1.21 1.11
C MET A 91 8.97 -0.39 0.07
N ASN A 92 7.73 -0.76 -0.23
CA ASN A 92 6.90 -0.01 -1.17
C ASN A 92 6.53 1.38 -0.64
N MET A 93 6.20 1.51 0.63
CA MET A 93 5.90 2.82 1.23
C MET A 93 7.13 3.72 1.26
N LEU A 94 8.30 3.17 1.58
CA LEU A 94 9.56 3.91 1.53
C LEU A 94 9.86 4.41 0.10
N SER A 95 9.72 3.55 -0.88
CA SER A 95 9.90 3.90 -2.30
C SER A 95 8.87 4.93 -2.76
N LEU A 96 7.61 4.77 -2.39
CA LEU A 96 6.53 5.69 -2.71
C LEU A 96 6.80 7.10 -2.17
N VAL A 97 7.22 7.20 -0.91
CA VAL A 97 7.52 8.50 -0.29
C VAL A 97 8.73 9.17 -0.95
N ASN A 98 9.80 8.42 -1.21
CA ASN A 98 10.98 8.96 -1.86
C ASN A 98 10.71 9.43 -3.30
N LEU A 99 10.00 8.62 -4.08
CA LEU A 99 9.59 9.00 -5.44
C LEU A 99 8.56 10.13 -5.42
N GLY A 100 7.62 10.09 -4.48
CA GLY A 100 6.59 11.11 -4.33
C GLY A 100 7.19 12.49 -4.05
N ARG A 101 8.18 12.59 -3.18
CA ARG A 101 8.89 13.83 -2.91
C ARG A 101 9.53 14.44 -4.15
N THR A 102 10.00 13.60 -5.07
CA THR A 102 10.63 14.04 -6.32
C THR A 102 9.61 14.31 -7.41
N LEU A 103 8.66 13.41 -7.60
CA LEU A 103 7.79 13.39 -8.77
C LEU A 103 6.48 14.17 -8.57
N GLU A 104 5.86 14.11 -7.40
CA GLU A 104 4.58 14.78 -7.19
C GLU A 104 4.65 16.30 -7.36
N PRO A 105 5.65 17.02 -6.83
CA PRO A 105 5.82 18.45 -7.10
C PRO A 105 6.05 18.77 -8.58
N HIS A 106 6.75 17.88 -9.27
CA HIS A 106 7.10 18.06 -10.68
C HIS A 106 5.90 17.83 -11.62
N PHE A 107 5.16 16.75 -11.39
CA PHE A 107 4.03 16.35 -12.25
C PHE A 107 2.68 16.89 -11.79
N ARG A 108 2.58 17.46 -10.60
CA ARG A 108 1.36 17.80 -9.89
C ARG A 108 0.56 16.55 -9.45
N THR A 109 -0.25 16.72 -8.43
CA THR A 109 -0.99 15.66 -7.74
C THR A 109 -1.83 14.78 -8.68
N GLY A 110 -2.60 15.38 -9.60
CA GLY A 110 -3.48 14.62 -10.49
C GLY A 110 -2.73 13.73 -11.48
N ARG A 111 -1.63 14.23 -12.05
CA ARG A 111 -0.80 13.43 -12.97
C ARG A 111 -0.01 12.37 -12.22
N PHE A 112 0.45 12.67 -11.01
CA PHE A 112 1.15 11.70 -10.17
C PHE A 112 0.26 10.50 -9.83
N LEU A 113 -1.03 10.73 -9.54
CA LEU A 113 -1.99 9.64 -9.31
C LEU A 113 -2.12 8.70 -10.52
N LEU A 114 -2.02 9.22 -11.75
CA LEU A 114 -2.07 8.41 -12.96
C LEU A 114 -0.79 7.60 -13.20
N LEU A 115 0.34 8.02 -12.62
CA LEU A 115 1.62 7.31 -12.73
C LEU A 115 1.74 6.14 -11.74
N TYR A 116 0.98 6.18 -10.66
CA TYR A 116 0.96 5.08 -9.67
C TYR A 116 0.15 3.90 -10.21
#